data_209153d9cfd218c66cb19e9a67b31cf9
#
_entry.id   209153d9cfd218c66cb19e9a67b31cf9
#
_cell.length_a   1.000
_cell.length_b   1.000
_cell.length_c   1.000
_cell.angle_alpha   90.00
_cell.angle_beta   90.00
_cell.angle_gamma   90.00
#
_symmetry.space_group_name_H-M   'P 1'
#
loop_
_entity.id
_entity.type
_entity.pdbx_description
1 polymer ?
#
loop_
_entity_poly.entity_id
_entity_poly.type
_entity_poly.pdbx_seq_one_letter_code
_entity_poly.pdbx_strand_id
1 'polypeptide(L)'
;VLGFSIEDMDDAGYRSFARQGVERFSRQVPDDEFWPNYERQLFYQPGSFDDPAAYQVLRQRLEEIEPQFGIPGNRVFYLAIPPRLIGVCAQQLKAAGLVQDESADGPFSRIIVEKPIGRDLQSAREVNEILGECFAEQQIYRIDHYLGKETVQNILVMRFGNAIFEPLWNAKHIDHVQ
;
A
#
# COMPACT_ATOMS: atom_id res chain seq x y z
N VAL A 1 6.76 -3.91 9.90
CA VAL A 1 5.67 -3.00 9.51
C VAL A 1 5.67 -1.82 10.46
N LEU A 2 5.58 -0.58 9.93
CA LEU A 2 5.41 0.61 10.73
C LEU A 2 4.08 1.27 10.35
N GLY A 3 3.16 1.39 11.32
CA GLY A 3 1.91 2.14 11.20
C GLY A 3 2.18 3.63 11.41
N PHE A 4 1.56 4.47 10.58
CA PHE A 4 1.61 5.93 10.70
C PHE A 4 0.20 6.50 10.61
N SER A 5 -0.29 7.13 11.65
CA SER A 5 -1.64 7.71 11.70
C SER A 5 -1.76 8.77 12.80
N ILE A 6 -2.91 9.41 12.85
CA ILE A 6 -3.18 10.52 13.81
C ILE A 6 -3.50 10.04 15.23
N GLU A 7 -3.79 8.76 15.41
CA GLU A 7 -4.10 8.21 16.73
C GLU A 7 -2.86 8.26 17.62
N ASP A 8 -3.05 8.69 18.86
CA ASP A 8 -1.99 8.72 19.86
C ASP A 8 -1.85 7.32 20.50
N MET A 9 -0.90 6.54 20.02
CA MET A 9 -0.54 5.24 20.59
C MET A 9 0.97 4.98 20.40
N ASP A 10 1.49 4.08 21.20
CA ASP A 10 2.85 3.56 21.08
C ASP A 10 2.90 2.19 20.39
N ASP A 11 4.09 1.61 20.26
CA ASP A 11 4.29 0.28 19.66
C ASP A 11 3.47 -0.80 20.38
N ALA A 12 3.36 -0.74 21.71
CA ALA A 12 2.63 -1.74 22.51
C ALA A 12 1.11 -1.63 22.25
N GLY A 13 0.59 -0.42 22.23
CA GLY A 13 -0.80 -0.13 21.88
C GLY A 13 -1.14 -0.61 20.47
N TYR A 14 -0.25 -0.34 19.51
CA TYR A 14 -0.44 -0.79 18.11
C TYR A 14 -0.40 -2.32 17.99
N ARG A 15 0.50 -3.01 18.68
CA ARG A 15 0.54 -4.49 18.73
C ARG A 15 -0.75 -5.08 19.28
N SER A 16 -1.24 -4.50 20.37
CA SER A 16 -2.53 -4.91 20.98
C SER A 16 -3.70 -4.69 20.02
N PHE A 17 -3.75 -3.52 19.37
CA PHE A 17 -4.76 -3.20 18.37
C PHE A 17 -4.70 -4.17 17.17
N ALA A 18 -3.50 -4.45 16.65
CA ALA A 18 -3.30 -5.39 15.56
C ALA A 18 -3.73 -6.82 15.94
N ARG A 19 -3.38 -7.29 17.17
CA ARG A 19 -3.80 -8.61 17.68
C ARG A 19 -5.32 -8.73 17.70
N GLN A 20 -6.01 -7.76 18.27
CA GLN A 20 -7.47 -7.73 18.32
C GLN A 20 -8.10 -7.75 16.92
N GLY A 21 -7.52 -6.99 15.98
CA GLY A 21 -7.95 -6.97 14.59
C GLY A 21 -7.84 -8.33 13.92
N VAL A 22 -6.71 -9.00 14.10
CA VAL A 22 -6.47 -10.34 13.54
C VAL A 22 -7.40 -11.37 14.17
N GLU A 23 -7.57 -11.39 15.50
CA GLU A 23 -8.49 -12.31 16.20
C GLU A 23 -9.94 -12.15 15.74
N ARG A 24 -10.36 -10.92 15.44
CA ARG A 24 -11.73 -10.62 15.05
C ARG A 24 -12.03 -10.85 13.57
N PHE A 25 -11.09 -10.60 12.68
CA PHE A 25 -11.34 -10.51 11.24
C PHE A 25 -10.55 -11.51 10.39
N SER A 26 -9.51 -12.14 10.92
CA SER A 26 -8.72 -13.12 10.15
C SER A 26 -9.50 -14.42 9.97
N ARG A 27 -9.30 -15.06 8.82
CA ARG A 27 -9.80 -16.43 8.57
C ARG A 27 -9.08 -17.47 9.41
N GLN A 28 -7.85 -17.19 9.81
CA GLN A 28 -7.04 -18.05 10.68
C GLN A 28 -6.53 -17.20 11.83
N VAL A 29 -6.78 -17.65 13.04
CA VAL A 29 -6.21 -17.03 14.23
C VAL A 29 -4.76 -17.50 14.32
N PRO A 30 -3.78 -16.60 14.43
CA PRO A 30 -2.38 -16.99 14.59
C PRO A 30 -2.21 -17.72 15.92
N ASP A 31 -1.41 -18.76 15.88
CA ASP A 31 -1.07 -19.51 17.09
C ASP A 31 -0.15 -18.70 18.02
N ASP A 32 -0.04 -19.18 19.26
CA ASP A 32 0.76 -18.52 20.30
C ASP A 32 2.28 -18.63 20.04
N GLU A 33 2.73 -19.49 19.11
CA GLU A 33 4.12 -19.60 18.71
C GLU A 33 4.47 -18.59 17.63
N PHE A 34 3.58 -18.37 16.66
CA PHE A 34 3.79 -17.44 15.56
C PHE A 34 3.67 -15.98 15.97
N TRP A 35 2.63 -15.63 16.76
CA TRP A 35 2.31 -14.24 17.06
C TRP A 35 3.44 -13.46 17.74
N PRO A 36 4.15 -13.97 18.77
CA PRO A 36 5.23 -13.23 19.44
C PRO A 36 6.39 -12.89 18.49
N ASN A 37 6.63 -13.69 17.47
CA ASN A 37 7.64 -13.42 16.45
C ASN A 37 7.20 -12.37 15.45
N TYR A 38 5.92 -12.33 15.13
CA TYR A 38 5.35 -11.35 14.21
C TYR A 38 5.18 -9.97 14.86
N GLU A 39 4.64 -9.90 16.08
CA GLU A 39 4.37 -8.63 16.77
C GLU A 39 5.64 -7.80 17.02
N ARG A 40 6.79 -8.41 17.19
CA ARG A 40 8.08 -7.70 17.33
C ARG A 40 8.46 -6.89 16.09
N GLN A 41 7.84 -7.18 14.95
CA GLN A 41 8.05 -6.48 13.69
C GLN A 41 6.98 -5.37 13.46
N LEU A 42 6.10 -5.15 14.43
CA LEU A 42 5.08 -4.12 14.39
C LEU A 42 5.53 -2.91 15.20
N PHE A 43 5.60 -1.77 14.55
CA PHE A 43 5.98 -0.48 15.10
C PHE A 43 4.91 0.55 14.78
N TYR A 44 4.86 1.63 15.54
CA TYR A 44 3.92 2.71 15.31
C TYR A 44 4.58 4.07 15.52
N GLN A 45 4.18 5.03 14.70
CA GLN A 45 4.56 6.43 14.82
C GLN A 45 3.32 7.29 14.68
N PRO A 46 2.86 7.97 15.74
CA PRO A 46 1.79 8.95 15.62
C PRO A 46 2.25 10.18 14.85
N GLY A 47 1.33 10.73 14.03
CA GLY A 47 1.61 11.96 13.29
C GLY A 47 0.47 12.38 12.37
N SER A 48 0.34 13.69 12.12
CA SER A 48 -0.62 14.21 11.17
C SER A 48 -0.11 14.06 9.74
N PHE A 49 -1.02 13.75 8.82
CA PHE A 49 -0.68 13.53 7.41
C PHE A 49 -0.26 14.80 6.66
N ASP A 50 -0.55 15.96 7.21
CA ASP A 50 -0.23 17.28 6.66
C ASP A 50 0.88 18.01 7.42
N ASP A 51 1.43 17.41 8.49
CA ASP A 51 2.50 18.01 9.29
C ASP A 51 3.89 17.56 8.79
N PRO A 52 4.70 18.45 8.18
CA PRO A 52 6.06 18.13 7.74
C PRO A 52 6.97 17.60 8.86
N ALA A 53 6.77 18.09 10.11
CA ALA A 53 7.58 17.65 11.24
C ALA A 53 7.34 16.18 11.58
N ALA A 54 6.10 15.70 11.45
CA ALA A 54 5.76 14.31 11.68
C ALA A 54 6.49 13.36 10.71
N TYR A 55 6.72 13.78 9.47
CA TYR A 55 7.48 12.99 8.49
C TYR A 55 8.98 12.97 8.75
N GLN A 56 9.54 14.02 9.37
CA GLN A 56 10.93 13.98 9.83
C GLN A 56 11.10 12.97 10.98
N VAL A 57 10.15 12.93 11.91
CA VAL A 57 10.13 11.94 13.00
C VAL A 57 9.94 10.53 12.41
N LEU A 58 9.03 10.35 11.45
CA LEU A 58 8.83 9.09 10.74
C LEU A 58 10.13 8.61 10.06
N ARG A 59 10.86 9.52 9.43
CA ARG A 59 12.15 9.23 8.82
C ARG A 59 13.17 8.74 9.85
N GLN A 60 13.34 9.46 10.94
CA GLN A 60 14.25 9.07 12.03
C GLN A 60 13.88 7.68 12.58
N ARG A 61 12.58 7.45 12.78
CA ARG A 61 12.08 6.16 13.27
C ARG A 61 12.40 5.00 12.33
N LEU A 62 12.27 5.19 11.01
CA LEU A 62 12.65 4.19 10.02
C LEU A 62 14.16 3.94 10.02
N GLU A 63 14.97 5.00 10.09
CA GLU A 63 16.45 4.89 10.17
C GLU A 63 16.92 4.15 11.43
N GLU A 64 16.15 4.17 12.53
CA GLU A 64 16.41 3.39 13.75
C GLU A 64 16.01 1.92 13.61
N ILE A 65 14.91 1.63 12.90
CA ILE A 65 14.34 0.28 12.79
C ILE A 65 15.06 -0.53 11.71
N GLU A 66 15.35 0.05 10.56
CA GLU A 66 15.89 -0.64 9.39
C GLU A 66 17.16 -1.46 9.69
N PRO A 67 18.15 -0.96 10.44
CA PRO A 67 19.35 -1.72 10.78
C PRO A 67 19.07 -2.95 11.67
N GLN A 68 18.04 -2.91 12.51
CA GLN A 68 17.69 -4.02 13.40
C GLN A 68 17.25 -5.27 12.63
N PHE A 69 16.77 -5.09 11.39
CA PHE A 69 16.28 -6.15 10.52
C PHE A 69 17.15 -6.34 9.27
N GLY A 70 18.29 -5.66 9.17
CA GLY A 70 19.17 -5.73 8.00
C GLY A 70 18.50 -5.22 6.71
N ILE A 71 17.58 -4.25 6.83
CA ILE A 71 16.88 -3.67 5.68
C ILE A 71 17.74 -2.54 5.10
N PRO A 72 18.06 -2.58 3.79
CA PRO A 72 18.94 -1.58 3.18
C PRO A 72 18.21 -0.27 2.77
N GLY A 73 17.13 0.10 3.44
CA GLY A 73 16.32 1.27 3.11
C GLY A 73 15.24 1.02 2.05
N ASN A 74 14.92 -0.24 1.75
CA ASN A 74 13.80 -0.59 0.88
C ASN A 74 12.47 -0.29 1.57
N ARG A 75 11.62 0.53 0.94
CA ARG A 75 10.39 1.02 1.55
C ARG A 75 9.19 0.83 0.64
N VAL A 76 8.09 0.33 1.20
CA VAL A 76 6.80 0.28 0.54
C VAL A 76 5.81 1.10 1.38
N PHE A 77 5.30 2.18 0.80
CA PHE A 77 4.31 3.05 1.42
C PHE A 77 2.91 2.62 0.99
N TYR A 78 2.14 2.04 1.89
CA TYR A 78 0.76 1.62 1.64
C TYR A 78 -0.20 2.70 2.16
N LEU A 79 -0.89 3.41 1.27
CA LEU A 79 -1.78 4.50 1.61
C LEU A 79 -3.24 4.02 1.72
N ALA A 80 -3.61 3.49 2.88
CA ALA A 80 -5.00 3.17 3.24
C ALA A 80 -5.71 4.39 3.84
N ILE A 81 -5.77 5.49 3.10
CA ILE A 81 -6.25 6.80 3.54
C ILE A 81 -7.28 7.39 2.56
N PRO A 82 -8.10 8.37 2.98
CA PRO A 82 -9.01 9.05 2.07
C PRO A 82 -8.31 9.66 0.86
N PRO A 83 -8.92 9.61 -0.36
CA PRO A 83 -8.30 10.07 -1.60
C PRO A 83 -7.73 11.49 -1.56
N ARG A 84 -8.38 12.40 -0.81
CA ARG A 84 -7.92 13.80 -0.65
C ARG A 84 -6.55 13.94 0.03
N LEU A 85 -6.10 12.91 0.75
CA LEU A 85 -4.83 12.93 1.48
C LEU A 85 -3.69 12.26 0.70
N ILE A 86 -3.97 11.53 -0.37
CA ILE A 86 -2.94 10.79 -1.14
C ILE A 86 -1.85 11.74 -1.64
N GLY A 87 -2.24 12.84 -2.29
CA GLY A 87 -1.30 13.81 -2.83
C GLY A 87 -0.45 14.47 -1.74
N VAL A 88 -1.10 14.89 -0.64
CA VAL A 88 -0.40 15.50 0.50
C VAL A 88 0.62 14.54 1.09
N CYS A 89 0.24 13.29 1.35
CA CYS A 89 1.16 12.28 1.89
C CYS A 89 2.33 12.01 0.94
N ALA A 90 2.09 11.90 -0.36
CA ALA A 90 3.15 11.66 -1.35
C ALA A 90 4.17 12.83 -1.37
N GLN A 91 3.70 14.07 -1.34
CA GLN A 91 4.56 15.25 -1.28
C GLN A 91 5.37 15.31 0.01
N GLN A 92 4.77 15.01 1.16
CA GLN A 92 5.46 14.97 2.44
C GLN A 92 6.52 13.87 2.51
N LEU A 93 6.21 12.67 2.00
CA LEU A 93 7.18 11.57 1.89
C LEU A 93 8.41 11.99 1.06
N LYS A 94 8.20 12.65 -0.07
CA LYS A 94 9.28 13.16 -0.92
C LYS A 94 10.07 14.26 -0.23
N ALA A 95 9.39 15.25 0.34
CA ALA A 95 10.01 16.39 1.02
C ALA A 95 10.85 15.95 2.25
N ALA A 96 10.44 14.91 2.95
CA ALA A 96 11.19 14.33 4.05
C ALA A 96 12.38 13.45 3.60
N GLY A 97 12.61 13.25 2.29
CA GLY A 97 13.68 12.39 1.77
C GLY A 97 13.44 10.90 2.03
N LEU A 98 12.18 10.51 2.15
CA LEU A 98 11.77 9.09 2.35
C LEU A 98 11.66 8.33 1.04
N VAL A 99 11.51 9.04 -0.08
CA VAL A 99 11.44 8.47 -1.42
C VAL A 99 12.84 8.37 -1.99
N GLN A 100 13.23 7.17 -2.39
CA GLN A 100 14.50 6.88 -3.04
C GLN A 100 14.30 6.89 -4.56
N ASP A 101 15.26 7.46 -5.28
CA ASP A 101 15.34 7.32 -6.73
C ASP A 101 15.65 5.86 -7.08
N GLU A 102 14.96 5.33 -8.09
CA GLU A 102 15.18 3.95 -8.49
C GLU A 102 16.54 3.81 -9.17
N SER A 103 17.46 3.11 -8.52
CA SER A 103 18.73 2.69 -9.10
C SER A 103 18.83 1.18 -9.11
N ALA A 104 19.53 0.61 -10.08
CA ALA A 104 19.61 -0.85 -10.27
C ALA A 104 20.13 -1.60 -9.03
N ASP A 105 21.04 -0.97 -8.26
CA ASP A 105 21.73 -1.59 -7.13
C ASP A 105 21.45 -0.88 -5.78
N GLY A 106 20.57 0.13 -5.77
CA GLY A 106 20.25 0.92 -4.58
C GLY A 106 18.95 0.49 -3.89
N PRO A 107 18.65 1.08 -2.71
CA PRO A 107 17.37 0.88 -2.07
C PRO A 107 16.24 1.46 -2.93
N PHE A 108 15.09 0.81 -2.88
CA PHE A 108 13.90 1.24 -3.63
C PHE A 108 12.83 1.83 -2.71
N SER A 109 12.00 2.70 -3.30
CA SER A 109 10.73 3.14 -2.71
C SER A 109 9.58 2.80 -3.64
N ARG A 110 8.48 2.32 -3.08
CA ARG A 110 7.24 2.03 -3.82
C ARG A 110 6.06 2.59 -3.07
N ILE A 111 5.07 3.08 -3.79
CA ILE A 111 3.82 3.58 -3.20
C ILE A 111 2.64 2.77 -3.71
N ILE A 112 1.77 2.37 -2.81
CA ILE A 112 0.55 1.63 -3.09
C ILE A 112 -0.63 2.52 -2.72
N VAL A 113 -1.53 2.75 -3.68
CA VAL A 113 -2.75 3.54 -3.48
C VAL A 113 -3.98 2.72 -3.83
N GLU A 114 -5.04 2.92 -3.08
CA GLU A 114 -6.33 2.24 -3.28
C GLU A 114 -7.31 3.10 -4.07
N LYS A 115 -8.28 2.46 -4.73
CA LYS A 115 -9.44 3.14 -5.28
C LYS A 115 -10.41 3.56 -4.16
N PRO A 116 -11.13 4.69 -4.35
CA PRO A 116 -11.06 5.60 -5.50
C PRO A 116 -9.84 6.52 -5.45
N ILE A 117 -9.16 6.74 -6.59
CA ILE A 117 -7.99 7.64 -6.68
C ILE A 117 -8.42 9.10 -6.70
N GLY A 118 -9.65 9.39 -7.09
CA GLY A 118 -10.31 10.69 -7.08
C GLY A 118 -11.81 10.54 -7.00
N ARG A 119 -12.54 11.64 -6.90
CA ARG A 119 -14.02 11.66 -6.91
C ARG A 119 -14.58 11.74 -8.33
N ASP A 120 -13.82 12.31 -9.25
CA ASP A 120 -14.12 12.53 -10.64
C ASP A 120 -12.82 12.50 -11.47
N LEU A 121 -12.94 12.66 -12.78
CA LEU A 121 -11.81 12.64 -13.69
C LEU A 121 -10.77 13.72 -13.40
N GLN A 122 -11.23 14.93 -13.01
CA GLN A 122 -10.34 16.05 -12.72
C GLN A 122 -9.49 15.76 -11.48
N SER A 123 -10.11 15.41 -10.37
CA SER A 123 -9.40 15.08 -9.12
C SER A 123 -8.52 13.82 -9.25
N ALA A 124 -8.92 12.85 -10.09
CA ALA A 124 -8.07 11.69 -10.37
C ALA A 124 -6.81 12.08 -11.15
N ARG A 125 -6.91 13.01 -12.10
CA ARG A 125 -5.75 13.54 -12.84
C ARG A 125 -4.81 14.29 -11.90
N GLU A 126 -5.33 15.18 -11.06
CA GLU A 126 -4.55 15.94 -10.10
C GLU A 126 -3.75 15.02 -9.15
N VAL A 127 -4.40 13.99 -8.60
CA VAL A 127 -3.69 13.01 -7.75
C VAL A 127 -2.61 12.26 -8.53
N ASN A 128 -2.88 11.85 -9.78
CA ASN A 128 -1.88 11.16 -10.59
C ASN A 128 -0.70 12.07 -10.98
N GLU A 129 -0.94 13.34 -11.26
CA GLU A 129 0.11 14.35 -11.52
C GLU A 129 1.01 14.49 -10.28
N ILE A 130 0.43 14.67 -9.09
CA ILE A 130 1.19 14.77 -7.84
C ILE A 130 1.99 13.50 -7.56
N LEU A 131 1.39 12.32 -7.76
CA LEU A 131 2.11 11.06 -7.60
C LEU A 131 3.29 10.95 -8.58
N GLY A 132 3.11 11.34 -9.85
CA GLY A 132 4.17 11.34 -10.86
C GLY A 132 5.28 12.37 -10.61
N GLU A 133 5.00 13.46 -9.88
CA GLU A 133 6.02 14.40 -9.40
C GLU A 133 6.85 13.82 -8.25
N CYS A 134 6.26 12.93 -7.46
CA CYS A 134 6.90 12.36 -6.25
C CYS A 134 7.59 11.03 -6.50
N PHE A 135 7.08 10.20 -7.38
CA PHE A 135 7.52 8.83 -7.66
C PHE A 135 7.59 8.62 -9.18
N ALA A 136 8.53 7.81 -9.66
CA ALA A 136 8.50 7.32 -11.03
C ALA A 136 7.32 6.35 -11.24
N GLU A 137 6.79 6.23 -12.45
CA GLU A 137 5.59 5.41 -12.71
C GLU A 137 5.77 3.93 -12.29
N GLN A 138 6.94 3.37 -12.46
CA GLN A 138 7.27 2.00 -12.02
C GLN A 138 7.28 1.82 -10.49
N GLN A 139 7.29 2.91 -9.73
CA GLN A 139 7.21 2.90 -8.27
C GLN A 139 5.76 3.01 -7.76
N ILE A 140 4.78 3.30 -8.65
CA ILE A 140 3.38 3.57 -8.28
C ILE A 140 2.51 2.35 -8.57
N TYR A 141 1.91 1.79 -7.54
CA TYR A 141 1.00 0.64 -7.62
C TYR A 141 -0.42 1.05 -7.26
N ARG A 142 -1.33 0.94 -8.21
CA ARG A 142 -2.75 1.26 -8.04
C ARG A 142 -3.53 -0.03 -7.87
N ILE A 143 -4.11 -0.26 -6.68
CA ILE A 143 -4.86 -1.48 -6.38
C ILE A 143 -6.29 -1.37 -6.87
N ASP A 144 -6.74 -2.41 -7.59
CA ASP A 144 -8.14 -2.67 -7.87
C ASP A 144 -8.57 -3.96 -7.17
N HIS A 145 -9.40 -3.86 -6.15
CA HIS A 145 -9.89 -5.00 -5.38
C HIS A 145 -10.63 -6.03 -6.24
N TYR A 146 -11.29 -5.60 -7.31
CA TYR A 146 -12.02 -6.51 -8.21
C TYR A 146 -11.05 -7.46 -8.93
N LEU A 147 -9.89 -6.98 -9.33
CA LEU A 147 -8.89 -7.83 -9.98
C LEU A 147 -8.26 -8.86 -9.02
N GLY A 148 -8.35 -8.63 -7.71
CA GLY A 148 -7.90 -9.57 -6.68
C GLY A 148 -8.95 -10.62 -6.28
N LYS A 149 -10.22 -10.49 -6.73
CA LYS A 149 -11.24 -11.47 -6.40
C LYS A 149 -11.04 -12.77 -7.18
N GLU A 150 -11.11 -13.89 -6.49
CA GLU A 150 -10.94 -15.23 -7.06
C GLU A 150 -11.88 -15.47 -8.26
N THR A 151 -13.15 -15.07 -8.15
CA THR A 151 -14.14 -15.17 -9.22
C THR A 151 -13.74 -14.39 -10.48
N VAL A 152 -13.12 -13.22 -10.33
CA VAL A 152 -12.65 -12.41 -11.47
C VAL A 152 -11.39 -13.01 -12.08
N GLN A 153 -10.47 -13.50 -11.26
CA GLN A 153 -9.29 -14.22 -11.75
C GLN A 153 -9.65 -15.49 -12.50
N ASN A 154 -10.66 -16.22 -12.02
CA ASN A 154 -11.17 -17.40 -12.72
C ASN A 154 -11.70 -17.08 -14.13
N ILE A 155 -12.26 -15.91 -14.36
CA ILE A 155 -12.66 -15.47 -15.71
C ILE A 155 -11.43 -15.33 -16.63
N LEU A 156 -10.34 -14.77 -16.13
CA LEU A 156 -9.09 -14.63 -16.89
C LEU A 156 -8.50 -16.02 -17.22
N VAL A 157 -8.48 -16.92 -16.25
CA VAL A 157 -8.02 -18.30 -16.44
C VAL A 157 -8.91 -19.04 -17.45
N MET A 158 -10.24 -18.91 -17.33
CA MET A 158 -11.19 -19.53 -18.26
C MET A 158 -10.96 -19.04 -19.69
N ARG A 159 -10.77 -17.73 -19.87
CA ARG A 159 -10.56 -17.13 -21.19
C ARG A 159 -9.20 -17.48 -21.80
N PHE A 160 -8.11 -17.27 -21.07
CA PHE A 160 -6.75 -17.36 -21.61
C PHE A 160 -6.08 -18.70 -21.33
N GLY A 161 -6.53 -19.45 -20.34
CA GLY A 161 -6.04 -20.81 -20.06
C GLY A 161 -6.73 -21.92 -20.86
N ASN A 162 -7.74 -21.59 -21.67
CA ASN A 162 -8.51 -22.56 -22.45
C ASN A 162 -8.62 -22.13 -23.92
N ALA A 163 -7.94 -22.83 -24.78
CA ALA A 163 -7.95 -22.58 -26.22
C ALA A 163 -9.35 -22.66 -26.88
N ILE A 164 -10.32 -23.33 -26.23
CA ILE A 164 -11.71 -23.42 -26.69
C ILE A 164 -12.47 -22.11 -26.49
N PHE A 165 -12.24 -21.41 -25.37
CA PHE A 165 -13.01 -20.23 -24.98
C PHE A 165 -12.41 -18.94 -25.52
N GLU A 166 -11.09 -18.83 -25.61
CA GLU A 166 -10.42 -17.61 -26.04
C GLU A 166 -10.95 -17.06 -27.38
N PRO A 167 -11.13 -17.88 -28.45
CA PRO A 167 -11.64 -17.42 -29.73
C PRO A 167 -13.08 -16.92 -29.70
N LEU A 168 -13.86 -17.30 -28.67
CA LEU A 168 -15.27 -16.95 -28.54
C LEU A 168 -15.47 -15.61 -27.82
N TRP A 169 -14.46 -15.09 -27.12
CA TRP A 169 -14.55 -13.85 -26.32
C TRP A 169 -14.25 -12.62 -27.16
N ASN A 170 -15.13 -12.34 -28.11
CA ASN A 170 -15.04 -11.18 -28.97
C ASN A 170 -16.45 -10.70 -29.36
N ALA A 171 -16.55 -9.51 -29.95
CA ALA A 171 -17.81 -8.87 -30.34
C ALA A 171 -18.66 -9.67 -31.36
N LYS A 172 -18.09 -10.71 -32.00
CA LYS A 172 -18.84 -11.55 -32.94
C LYS A 172 -19.72 -12.60 -32.20
N HIS A 173 -19.28 -13.01 -31.00
CA HIS A 173 -19.95 -14.09 -30.25
C HIS A 173 -20.53 -13.63 -28.90
N ILE A 174 -20.11 -12.46 -28.40
CA ILE A 174 -20.63 -11.87 -27.16
C ILE A 174 -21.40 -10.60 -27.51
N ASP A 175 -22.66 -10.58 -27.15
CA ASP A 175 -23.55 -9.46 -27.39
C ASP A 175 -23.22 -8.29 -26.42
N HIS A 176 -23.16 -8.56 -25.11
CA HIS A 176 -22.84 -7.55 -24.11
C HIS A 176 -22.28 -8.16 -22.83
N VAL A 177 -21.68 -7.32 -21.99
CA VAL A 177 -21.19 -7.66 -20.66
C VAL A 177 -21.82 -6.72 -19.62
N GLN A 178 -22.36 -7.28 -18.57
CA GLN A 178 -22.93 -6.54 -17.44
C GLN A 178 -22.14 -6.77 -16.14
#